data_0f32008e3ef342a5339dc09b99002a0a
#
_entry.id   0f32008e3ef342a5339dc09b99002a0a
#
_cell.length_a   1.000
_cell.length_b   1.000
_cell.length_c   1.000
_cell.angle_alpha   90.00
_cell.angle_beta   90.00
_cell.angle_gamma   90.00
#
_symmetry.space_group_name_H-M   'P 1'
#
loop_
_entity.id
_entity.type
_entity.pdbx_description
1 polymer ?
#
loop_
_entity_poly.entity_id
_entity_poly.type
_entity_poly.pdbx_seq_one_letter_code
_entity_poly.pdbx_strand_id
1 'polypeptide(L)'
;MRQETDKQSTFHLQLAQQIRNELENPVTAFVARQAQHRKVYQTAIEKQFKTKQAQEAHVNKSREKYEQDCLRINAYTAQSTLVQGKDLERISVKLERAQQTVHANEREYANFARALHESIAKWEQEWKQFCDSCQDLEEERMDFTKDNVWVYANAVSIVCVSDDEVCLCNPGFSWDQI
;
A
#
# COMPACT_ATOMS: atom_id res chain seq x y z
N MET A 1 1.92 -58.37 10.73
CA MET A 1 1.72 -57.25 11.69
C MET A 1 2.94 -56.35 11.86
N ARG A 2 4.11 -56.84 12.38
CA ARG A 2 5.26 -55.91 12.59
C ARG A 2 5.80 -55.28 11.28
N GLN A 3 5.92 -56.07 10.21
CA GLN A 3 6.40 -55.56 8.90
C GLN A 3 5.42 -54.57 8.26
N GLU A 4 4.13 -54.73 8.42
CA GLU A 4 3.08 -53.86 7.92
C GLU A 4 3.12 -52.51 8.65
N THR A 5 3.23 -52.54 9.98
CA THR A 5 3.37 -51.31 10.79
C THR A 5 4.66 -50.56 10.44
N ASP A 6 5.76 -51.26 10.18
CA ASP A 6 7.02 -50.62 9.77
C ASP A 6 6.88 -49.99 8.38
N LYS A 7 6.15 -50.59 7.44
CA LYS A 7 5.85 -49.98 6.11
C LYS A 7 4.99 -48.73 6.25
N GLN A 8 3.89 -48.79 7.00
CA GLN A 8 3.05 -47.60 7.24
C GLN A 8 3.83 -46.47 7.88
N SER A 9 4.64 -46.78 8.90
CA SER A 9 5.53 -45.78 9.51
C SER A 9 6.45 -45.11 8.48
N THR A 10 7.00 -45.90 7.56
CA THR A 10 7.87 -45.40 6.49
C THR A 10 7.13 -44.44 5.55
N PHE A 11 5.90 -44.80 5.13
CA PHE A 11 5.08 -43.96 4.24
C PHE A 11 4.73 -42.63 4.90
N HIS A 12 4.35 -42.62 6.17
CA HIS A 12 4.03 -41.40 6.91
C HIS A 12 5.27 -40.54 7.19
N LEU A 13 6.44 -41.11 7.42
CA LEU A 13 7.70 -40.36 7.51
C LEU A 13 8.07 -39.72 6.17
N GLN A 14 7.89 -40.44 5.06
CA GLN A 14 8.11 -39.91 3.72
C GLN A 14 7.13 -38.74 3.42
N LEU A 15 5.84 -38.90 3.76
CA LEU A 15 4.84 -37.84 3.62
C LEU A 15 5.24 -36.59 4.42
N ALA A 16 5.66 -36.76 5.68
CA ALA A 16 6.09 -35.66 6.53
C ALA A 16 7.28 -34.90 5.90
N GLN A 17 8.24 -35.65 5.35
CA GLN A 17 9.40 -35.06 4.67
C GLN A 17 9.05 -34.39 3.34
N GLN A 18 8.13 -34.96 2.58
CA GLN A 18 7.60 -34.38 1.35
C GLN A 18 6.85 -33.09 1.65
N ILE A 19 5.93 -33.07 2.62
CA ILE A 19 5.22 -31.84 3.06
C ILE A 19 6.21 -30.74 3.43
N ARG A 20 7.26 -31.07 4.20
CA ARG A 20 8.27 -30.08 4.58
C ARG A 20 8.99 -29.51 3.36
N ASN A 21 9.42 -30.35 2.44
CA ASN A 21 10.25 -29.94 1.32
C ASN A 21 9.47 -29.26 0.22
N GLU A 22 8.28 -29.77 -0.12
CA GLU A 22 7.50 -29.34 -1.28
C GLU A 22 6.42 -28.28 -0.91
N LEU A 23 6.06 -28.15 0.36
CA LEU A 23 5.03 -27.24 0.83
C LEU A 23 5.58 -26.22 1.84
N GLU A 24 6.02 -26.65 3.03
CA GLU A 24 6.41 -25.75 4.11
C GLU A 24 7.53 -24.78 3.68
N ASN A 25 8.60 -25.30 3.11
CA ASN A 25 9.74 -24.49 2.68
C ASN A 25 9.37 -23.52 1.52
N PRO A 26 8.71 -23.94 0.45
CA PRO A 26 8.27 -23.06 -0.62
C PRO A 26 7.24 -22.01 -0.14
N VAL A 27 6.28 -22.37 0.72
CA VAL A 27 5.31 -21.45 1.31
C VAL A 27 6.02 -20.38 2.15
N THR A 28 6.96 -20.78 2.99
CA THR A 28 7.74 -19.85 3.81
C THR A 28 8.51 -18.85 2.95
N ALA A 29 9.20 -19.34 1.91
CA ALA A 29 9.93 -18.48 0.98
C ALA A 29 8.99 -17.55 0.19
N PHE A 30 7.83 -18.05 -0.25
CA PHE A 30 6.82 -17.26 -0.95
C PHE A 30 6.28 -16.13 -0.08
N VAL A 31 5.86 -16.41 1.16
CA VAL A 31 5.33 -15.42 2.11
C VAL A 31 6.37 -14.34 2.41
N ALA A 32 7.63 -14.72 2.61
CA ALA A 32 8.72 -13.77 2.85
C ALA A 32 8.94 -12.85 1.65
N ARG A 33 8.95 -13.38 0.42
CA ARG A 33 9.07 -12.62 -0.83
C ARG A 33 7.90 -11.64 -1.01
N GLN A 34 6.68 -12.09 -0.81
CA GLN A 34 5.46 -11.28 -0.89
C GLN A 34 5.46 -10.13 0.13
N ALA A 35 5.86 -10.41 1.37
CA ALA A 35 5.95 -9.42 2.42
C ALA A 35 7.01 -8.34 2.10
N GLN A 36 8.17 -8.76 1.60
CA GLN A 36 9.23 -7.84 1.19
C GLN A 36 8.81 -6.94 0.02
N HIS A 37 8.18 -7.52 -1.00
CA HIS A 37 7.69 -6.79 -2.16
C HIS A 37 6.66 -5.74 -1.75
N ARG A 38 5.65 -6.13 -0.98
CA ARG A 38 4.63 -5.22 -0.43
C ARG A 38 5.26 -4.07 0.35
N LYS A 39 6.21 -4.37 1.22
CA LYS A 39 6.89 -3.36 2.04
C LYS A 39 7.60 -2.29 1.19
N VAL A 40 8.26 -2.69 0.12
CA VAL A 40 8.97 -1.76 -0.79
C VAL A 40 7.98 -0.81 -1.46
N TYR A 41 6.92 -1.34 -2.07
CA TYR A 41 5.92 -0.52 -2.75
C TYR A 41 5.13 0.37 -1.79
N GLN A 42 4.73 -0.17 -0.64
CA GLN A 42 4.02 0.60 0.38
C GLN A 42 4.86 1.78 0.90
N THR A 43 6.14 1.55 1.20
CA THR A 43 7.04 2.60 1.67
C THR A 43 7.20 3.71 0.62
N ALA A 44 7.30 3.35 -0.65
CA ALA A 44 7.43 4.31 -1.75
C ALA A 44 6.17 5.20 -1.86
N ILE A 45 4.98 4.60 -1.91
CA ILE A 45 3.73 5.35 -2.06
C ILE A 45 3.41 6.21 -0.84
N GLU A 46 3.69 5.73 0.37
CA GLU A 46 3.53 6.52 1.61
C GLU A 46 4.43 7.76 1.61
N LYS A 47 5.65 7.66 1.11
CA LYS A 47 6.55 8.81 0.97
C LYS A 47 5.98 9.84 0.01
N GLN A 48 5.48 9.43 -1.14
CA GLN A 48 4.88 10.32 -2.13
C GLN A 48 3.61 10.99 -1.58
N PHE A 49 2.78 10.25 -0.86
CA PHE A 49 1.59 10.80 -0.22
C PHE A 49 1.93 11.89 0.80
N LYS A 50 2.93 11.68 1.65
CA LYS A 50 3.41 12.69 2.62
C LYS A 50 3.94 13.95 1.91
N THR A 51 4.64 13.78 0.79
CA THR A 51 5.11 14.91 -0.02
C THR A 51 3.95 15.72 -0.57
N LYS A 52 2.94 15.05 -1.15
CA LYS A 52 1.71 15.68 -1.63
C LYS A 52 1.01 16.47 -0.51
N GLN A 53 0.81 15.86 0.66
CA GLN A 53 0.17 16.53 1.81
C GLN A 53 0.94 17.78 2.27
N ALA A 54 2.27 17.72 2.31
CA ALA A 54 3.09 18.88 2.66
C ALA A 54 2.92 20.02 1.66
N GLN A 55 2.85 19.71 0.35
CA GLN A 55 2.61 20.71 -0.69
C GLN A 55 1.19 21.29 -0.62
N GLU A 56 0.16 20.48 -0.33
CA GLU A 56 -1.20 20.96 -0.07
C GLU A 56 -1.24 21.96 1.10
N ALA A 57 -0.54 21.67 2.18
CA ALA A 57 -0.44 22.57 3.31
C ALA A 57 0.25 23.90 2.95
N HIS A 58 1.30 23.87 2.13
CA HIS A 58 1.96 25.09 1.63
C HIS A 58 1.04 25.92 0.73
N VAL A 59 0.30 25.29 -0.17
CA VAL A 59 -0.69 25.97 -1.04
C VAL A 59 -1.76 26.65 -0.19
N ASN A 60 -2.35 25.94 0.78
CA ASN A 60 -3.39 26.49 1.65
C ASN A 60 -2.87 27.70 2.43
N LYS A 61 -1.68 27.60 3.05
CA LYS A 61 -1.06 28.70 3.79
C LYS A 61 -0.76 29.92 2.93
N SER A 62 -0.26 29.71 1.70
CA SER A 62 0.03 30.81 0.78
C SER A 62 -1.25 31.46 0.25
N ARG A 63 -2.31 30.67 0.02
CA ARG A 63 -3.63 31.18 -0.36
C ARG A 63 -4.21 32.07 0.76
N GLU A 64 -4.17 31.60 2.01
CA GLU A 64 -4.66 32.40 3.16
C GLU A 64 -3.92 33.74 3.29
N LYS A 65 -2.60 33.75 3.09
CA LYS A 65 -1.85 35.02 3.08
C LYS A 65 -2.32 35.97 1.97
N TYR A 66 -2.45 35.45 0.76
CA TYR A 66 -2.91 36.23 -0.39
C TYR A 66 -4.32 36.81 -0.14
N GLU A 67 -5.25 35.99 0.34
CA GLU A 67 -6.62 36.40 0.68
C GLU A 67 -6.63 37.51 1.76
N GLN A 68 -5.81 37.36 2.81
CA GLN A 68 -5.68 38.38 3.85
C GLN A 68 -5.14 39.71 3.32
N ASP A 69 -4.17 39.68 2.42
CA ASP A 69 -3.64 40.89 1.82
C ASP A 69 -4.66 41.58 0.90
N CYS A 70 -5.44 40.82 0.16
CA CYS A 70 -6.58 41.37 -0.61
C CYS A 70 -7.59 42.07 0.31
N LEU A 71 -7.94 41.47 1.43
CA LEU A 71 -8.83 42.07 2.42
C LEU A 71 -8.25 43.36 3.02
N ARG A 72 -6.93 43.41 3.29
CA ARG A 72 -6.26 44.63 3.77
C ARG A 72 -6.29 45.74 2.73
N ILE A 73 -6.03 45.42 1.47
CA ILE A 73 -6.12 46.40 0.36
C ILE A 73 -7.52 46.99 0.29
N ASN A 74 -8.56 46.15 0.32
CA ASN A 74 -9.94 46.59 0.29
C ASN A 74 -10.28 47.51 1.49
N ALA A 75 -9.80 47.16 2.69
CA ALA A 75 -10.00 47.97 3.89
C ALA A 75 -9.29 49.32 3.79
N TYR A 76 -8.02 49.36 3.36
CA TYR A 76 -7.28 50.62 3.19
C TYR A 76 -7.88 51.48 2.04
N THR A 77 -8.35 50.89 0.98
CA THR A 77 -9.04 51.61 -0.09
C THR A 77 -10.33 52.26 0.44
N ALA A 78 -11.14 51.53 1.18
CA ALA A 78 -12.36 52.10 1.80
C ALA A 78 -12.02 53.18 2.83
N GLN A 79 -10.96 53.04 3.64
CA GLN A 79 -10.52 54.10 4.56
C GLN A 79 -10.03 55.35 3.85
N SER A 80 -9.32 55.22 2.74
CA SER A 80 -8.79 56.37 1.99
C SER A 80 -9.89 57.27 1.45
N THR A 81 -11.11 56.80 1.24
CA THR A 81 -12.27 57.60 0.82
C THR A 81 -12.91 58.40 1.97
N LEU A 82 -12.62 58.06 3.23
CA LEU A 82 -13.28 58.64 4.42
C LEU A 82 -12.39 59.65 5.13
N VAL A 83 -11.10 59.76 4.83
CA VAL A 83 -10.13 60.61 5.55
C VAL A 83 -9.47 61.65 4.63
N GLN A 84 -8.95 62.73 5.24
CA GLN A 84 -8.27 63.81 4.54
C GLN A 84 -6.95 64.22 5.24
N GLY A 85 -6.10 64.93 4.51
CA GLY A 85 -4.85 65.53 5.04
C GLY A 85 -3.82 64.43 5.40
N LYS A 86 -3.17 64.59 6.56
CA LYS A 86 -2.07 63.70 7.00
C LYS A 86 -2.48 62.24 7.20
N ASP A 87 -3.75 61.96 7.50
CA ASP A 87 -4.25 60.62 7.71
C ASP A 87 -4.44 59.92 6.35
N LEU A 88 -4.81 60.62 5.32
CA LEU A 88 -4.86 60.11 3.94
C LEU A 88 -3.43 59.72 3.48
N GLU A 89 -2.43 60.54 3.74
CA GLU A 89 -1.04 60.22 3.40
C GLU A 89 -0.54 58.95 4.07
N ARG A 90 -0.86 58.75 5.37
CA ARG A 90 -0.53 57.53 6.12
C ARG A 90 -1.21 56.29 5.55
N ILE A 91 -2.47 56.41 5.15
CA ILE A 91 -3.23 55.28 4.59
C ILE A 91 -2.71 54.98 3.19
N SER A 92 -2.38 55.96 2.39
CA SER A 92 -1.77 55.81 1.06
C SER A 92 -0.47 54.99 1.13
N VAL A 93 0.45 55.30 2.02
CA VAL A 93 1.69 54.53 2.25
C VAL A 93 1.40 53.07 2.67
N LYS A 94 0.39 52.83 3.53
CA LYS A 94 -0.02 51.46 3.91
C LYS A 94 -0.60 50.71 2.75
N LEU A 95 -1.43 51.36 1.94
CA LEU A 95 -2.04 50.79 0.73
C LEU A 95 -0.96 50.36 -0.29
N GLU A 96 0.00 51.24 -0.56
CA GLU A 96 1.10 50.93 -1.46
C GLU A 96 1.93 49.73 -1.00
N ARG A 97 2.28 49.68 0.29
CA ARG A 97 2.97 48.52 0.85
C ARG A 97 2.14 47.24 0.76
N ALA A 98 0.84 47.30 1.04
CA ALA A 98 -0.04 46.17 0.90
C ALA A 98 -0.15 45.65 -0.55
N GLN A 99 -0.18 46.58 -1.52
CA GLN A 99 -0.16 46.24 -2.95
C GLN A 99 1.15 45.56 -3.38
N GLN A 100 2.29 46.01 -2.85
CA GLN A 100 3.57 45.34 -3.11
C GLN A 100 3.62 43.92 -2.50
N THR A 101 3.09 43.77 -1.29
CA THR A 101 3.04 42.49 -0.60
C THR A 101 2.12 41.49 -1.27
N VAL A 102 0.93 41.94 -1.73
CA VAL A 102 -0.05 41.04 -2.40
C VAL A 102 0.53 40.45 -3.67
N HIS A 103 1.27 41.25 -4.46
CA HIS A 103 1.92 40.75 -5.70
C HIS A 103 2.99 39.68 -5.38
N ALA A 104 3.74 39.83 -4.30
CA ALA A 104 4.72 38.84 -3.88
C ALA A 104 4.03 37.53 -3.44
N ASN A 105 2.98 37.64 -2.62
CA ASN A 105 2.21 36.49 -2.12
C ASN A 105 1.39 35.80 -3.23
N GLU A 106 0.90 36.55 -4.22
CA GLU A 106 0.26 36.01 -5.42
C GLU A 106 1.22 35.10 -6.22
N ARG A 107 2.45 35.58 -6.43
CA ARG A 107 3.49 34.77 -7.12
C ARG A 107 3.88 33.53 -6.31
N GLU A 108 4.01 33.67 -4.99
CA GLU A 108 4.29 32.54 -4.08
C GLU A 108 3.17 31.49 -4.18
N TYR A 109 1.91 31.92 -4.08
CA TYR A 109 0.74 31.05 -4.22
C TYR A 109 0.70 30.34 -5.58
N ALA A 110 0.90 31.07 -6.67
CA ALA A 110 0.91 30.52 -8.02
C ALA A 110 2.02 29.45 -8.20
N ASN A 111 3.19 29.68 -7.61
CA ASN A 111 4.30 28.72 -7.68
C ASN A 111 3.99 27.43 -6.89
N PHE A 112 3.46 27.56 -5.67
CA PHE A 112 3.05 26.38 -4.89
C PHE A 112 1.90 25.62 -5.54
N ALA A 113 0.91 26.33 -6.12
CA ALA A 113 -0.20 25.70 -6.83
C ALA A 113 0.28 24.90 -8.06
N ARG A 114 1.25 25.42 -8.79
CA ARG A 114 1.85 24.71 -9.93
C ARG A 114 2.61 23.46 -9.47
N ALA A 115 3.45 23.58 -8.43
CA ALA A 115 4.20 22.46 -7.88
C ALA A 115 3.27 21.37 -7.32
N LEU A 116 2.16 21.75 -6.70
CA LEU A 116 1.14 20.80 -6.22
C LEU A 116 0.46 20.08 -7.41
N HIS A 117 0.11 20.80 -8.46
CA HIS A 117 -0.50 20.20 -9.67
C HIS A 117 0.41 19.12 -10.28
N GLU A 118 1.70 19.40 -10.43
CA GLU A 118 2.68 18.43 -10.92
C GLU A 118 2.82 17.22 -9.97
N SER A 119 2.80 17.47 -8.66
CA SER A 119 2.88 16.42 -7.64
C SER A 119 1.64 15.53 -7.61
N ILE A 120 0.44 16.09 -7.84
CA ILE A 120 -0.80 15.32 -7.93
C ILE A 120 -0.74 14.36 -9.12
N ALA A 121 -0.38 14.85 -10.30
CA ALA A 121 -0.29 14.02 -11.50
C ALA A 121 0.69 12.85 -11.33
N LYS A 122 1.85 13.12 -10.71
CA LYS A 122 2.84 12.09 -10.40
C LYS A 122 2.32 11.09 -9.38
N TRP A 123 1.67 11.58 -8.31
CA TRP A 123 1.11 10.71 -7.27
C TRP A 123 0.00 9.81 -7.80
N GLU A 124 -0.87 10.32 -8.67
CA GLU A 124 -1.94 9.53 -9.30
C GLU A 124 -1.38 8.38 -10.16
N GLN A 125 -0.32 8.67 -10.92
CA GLN A 125 0.37 7.65 -11.72
C GLN A 125 1.02 6.57 -10.83
N GLU A 126 1.74 6.97 -9.78
CA GLU A 126 2.39 6.04 -8.85
C GLU A 126 1.36 5.25 -8.03
N TRP A 127 0.24 5.88 -7.66
CA TRP A 127 -0.87 5.21 -6.99
C TRP A 127 -1.49 4.12 -7.86
N LYS A 128 -1.71 4.40 -9.14
CA LYS A 128 -2.19 3.40 -10.08
C LYS A 128 -1.23 2.22 -10.18
N GLN A 129 0.07 2.47 -10.35
CA GLN A 129 1.09 1.41 -10.40
C GLN A 129 1.13 0.59 -9.11
N PHE A 130 0.94 1.24 -7.95
CA PHE A 130 0.84 0.55 -6.67
C PHE A 130 -0.38 -0.39 -6.62
N CYS A 131 -1.55 0.07 -7.06
CA CYS A 131 -2.75 -0.75 -7.11
C CYS A 131 -2.60 -1.94 -8.07
N ASP A 132 -2.07 -1.72 -9.26
CA ASP A 132 -1.79 -2.77 -10.25
C ASP A 132 -0.82 -3.81 -9.66
N SER A 133 0.25 -3.38 -9.01
CA SER A 133 1.20 -4.27 -8.33
C SER A 133 0.59 -5.06 -7.16
N CYS A 134 -0.35 -4.46 -6.41
CA CYS A 134 -1.08 -5.18 -5.37
C CYS A 134 -2.00 -6.25 -5.95
N GLN A 135 -2.62 -5.98 -7.10
CA GLN A 135 -3.45 -6.95 -7.81
C GLN A 135 -2.60 -8.12 -8.30
N ASP A 136 -1.47 -7.86 -8.97
CA ASP A 136 -0.55 -8.90 -9.45
C ASP A 136 -0.08 -9.80 -8.30
N LEU A 137 0.27 -9.21 -7.14
CA LEU A 137 0.65 -9.97 -5.95
C LEU A 137 -0.48 -10.85 -5.41
N GLU A 138 -1.72 -10.40 -5.49
CA GLU A 138 -2.87 -11.17 -5.04
C GLU A 138 -3.19 -12.31 -6.00
N GLU A 139 -3.10 -12.10 -7.30
CA GLU A 139 -3.26 -13.13 -8.32
C GLU A 139 -2.18 -14.22 -8.16
N GLU A 140 -0.92 -13.81 -8.00
CA GLU A 140 0.18 -14.75 -7.72
C GLU A 140 -0.07 -15.55 -6.42
N ARG A 141 -0.60 -14.91 -5.38
CA ARG A 141 -0.94 -15.58 -4.12
C ARG A 141 -2.04 -16.62 -4.29
N MET A 142 -3.07 -16.30 -5.07
CA MET A 142 -4.18 -17.22 -5.32
C MET A 142 -3.72 -18.45 -6.10
N ASP A 143 -2.94 -18.27 -7.17
CA ASP A 143 -2.42 -19.37 -7.99
C ASP A 143 -1.46 -20.25 -7.18
N PHE A 144 -0.52 -19.64 -6.46
CA PHE A 144 0.39 -20.36 -5.58
C PHE A 144 -0.34 -21.17 -4.51
N THR A 145 -1.38 -20.59 -3.89
CA THR A 145 -2.17 -21.29 -2.88
C THR A 145 -2.92 -22.48 -3.46
N LYS A 146 -3.56 -22.32 -4.61
CA LYS A 146 -4.26 -23.37 -5.35
C LYS A 146 -3.33 -24.55 -5.66
N ASP A 147 -2.13 -24.25 -6.17
CA ASP A 147 -1.15 -25.28 -6.52
C ASP A 147 -0.65 -26.04 -5.28
N ASN A 148 -0.41 -25.34 -4.17
CA ASN A 148 0.01 -25.98 -2.92
C ASN A 148 -1.09 -26.86 -2.30
N VAL A 149 -2.35 -26.45 -2.37
CA VAL A 149 -3.48 -27.27 -1.91
C VAL A 149 -3.58 -28.54 -2.77
N TRP A 150 -3.37 -28.42 -4.06
CA TRP A 150 -3.35 -29.57 -4.97
C TRP A 150 -2.22 -30.54 -4.68
N VAL A 151 -0.98 -30.04 -4.48
CA VAL A 151 0.18 -30.86 -4.09
C VAL A 151 -0.07 -31.58 -2.76
N TYR A 152 -0.62 -30.87 -1.75
CA TYR A 152 -0.97 -31.46 -0.48
C TYR A 152 -1.99 -32.58 -0.61
N ALA A 153 -3.09 -32.33 -1.34
CA ALA A 153 -4.16 -33.33 -1.52
C ALA A 153 -3.63 -34.60 -2.21
N ASN A 154 -2.78 -34.44 -3.22
CA ASN A 154 -2.17 -35.56 -3.92
C ASN A 154 -1.22 -36.37 -3.01
N ALA A 155 -0.36 -35.70 -2.25
CA ALA A 155 0.58 -36.33 -1.33
C ALA A 155 -0.16 -37.18 -0.26
N VAL A 156 -1.21 -36.62 0.33
CA VAL A 156 -2.06 -37.33 1.32
C VAL A 156 -2.79 -38.50 0.66
N SER A 157 -3.36 -38.31 -0.53
CA SER A 157 -4.07 -39.38 -1.26
C SER A 157 -3.17 -40.58 -1.57
N ILE A 158 -1.92 -40.35 -1.96
CA ILE A 158 -0.95 -41.44 -2.22
C ILE A 158 -0.71 -42.28 -0.96
N VAL A 159 -0.54 -41.62 0.19
CA VAL A 159 -0.31 -42.37 1.47
C VAL A 159 -1.56 -43.12 1.89
N CYS A 160 -2.77 -42.54 1.73
CA CYS A 160 -4.01 -43.27 2.04
C CYS A 160 -4.14 -44.53 1.19
N VAL A 161 -3.83 -44.48 -0.11
CA VAL A 161 -3.83 -45.68 -0.98
C VAL A 161 -2.80 -46.70 -0.53
N SER A 162 -1.58 -46.24 -0.18
CA SER A 162 -0.52 -47.13 0.30
C SER A 162 -0.88 -47.82 1.64
N ASP A 163 -1.57 -47.09 2.52
CA ASP A 163 -2.07 -47.66 3.80
C ASP A 163 -3.16 -48.73 3.55
N ASP A 164 -4.09 -48.47 2.63
CA ASP A 164 -5.13 -49.42 2.23
C ASP A 164 -4.52 -50.71 1.64
N GLU A 165 -3.52 -50.58 0.79
CA GLU A 165 -2.80 -51.74 0.20
C GLU A 165 -2.14 -52.59 1.30
N VAL A 166 -1.53 -51.97 2.31
CA VAL A 166 -0.92 -52.67 3.44
C VAL A 166 -1.99 -53.40 4.27
N CYS A 167 -3.15 -52.77 4.48
CA CYS A 167 -4.27 -53.37 5.19
C CYS A 167 -4.88 -54.57 4.45
N LEU A 168 -5.05 -54.47 3.14
CA LEU A 168 -5.63 -55.51 2.28
C LEU A 168 -4.72 -56.73 2.12
N CYS A 169 -3.39 -56.52 2.19
CA CYS A 169 -2.42 -57.63 2.07
C CYS A 169 -2.27 -58.41 3.40
N ASN A 170 -3.01 -58.06 4.45
CA ASN A 170 -2.95 -58.80 5.73
C ASN A 170 -3.96 -59.97 5.71
N PRO A 171 -3.54 -61.23 5.55
CA PRO A 171 -4.44 -62.40 5.40
C PRO A 171 -5.26 -62.72 6.67
N GLY A 172 -5.12 -61.94 7.76
CA GLY A 172 -5.86 -62.09 9.00
C GLY A 172 -7.00 -61.10 9.20
N PHE A 173 -7.24 -60.15 8.22
CA PHE A 173 -8.33 -59.21 8.33
C PHE A 173 -9.54 -59.69 7.52
N SER A 174 -10.53 -60.26 8.19
CA SER A 174 -11.84 -60.59 7.60
C SER A 174 -12.85 -59.50 8.03
N TRP A 175 -13.49 -58.89 7.04
CA TRP A 175 -14.57 -57.91 7.24
C TRP A 175 -15.82 -58.51 7.88
N ASP A 176 -15.87 -59.85 8.00
CA ASP A 176 -17.03 -60.61 8.56
C ASP A 176 -17.10 -60.54 10.09
N GLN A 177 -16.21 -59.77 10.78
CA GLN A 177 -16.18 -59.67 12.24
C GLN A 177 -16.61 -58.28 12.77
N ILE A 178 -17.12 -57.38 11.94
CA ILE A 178 -17.74 -56.14 12.36
C ILE A 178 -19.24 -56.24 12.05
#